data_393a5a5419418af3ade0e4a3280445ff
#
_entry.id   393a5a5419418af3ade0e4a3280445ff
#
_cell.length_a   1.000
_cell.length_b   1.000
_cell.length_c   1.000
_cell.angle_alpha   90.00
_cell.angle_beta   90.00
_cell.angle_gamma   90.00
#
_symmetry.space_group_name_H-M   'P 1'
#
loop_
_entity.id
_entity.type
_entity.pdbx_description
1 polymer ?
#
loop_
_entity_poly.entity_id
_entity_poly.type
_entity_poly.pdbx_seq_one_letter_code
_entity_poly.pdbx_strand_id
1 'polypeptide(L)'
;MNFTNQIALITGGASGMGKACAQYLQQRGMRVVIWDKQEDAQSDAELFIQCDVTQDESVEQAMQQTIARLGTPRVCVNCAGIAPAKRIVGKEGAMPLAAFKQVIEVNLIGTFNVMRVVAHAMSGLELERTSQERGVIINTASIAAFEGQIGQAAYSASKGGIVSMTLPAARELAQFAIRVNTIAPGLIATPLLLNMPQEVQDSLAATVTFPKRLGRPEEFASLVAHVIENEMLNGEVIRLDGALRMR
;
A
#
# COMPACT_ATOMS: atom_id res chain seq x y z
N MET A 1 7.36 -6.84 16.33
CA MET A 1 6.17 -7.74 16.41
C MET A 1 6.50 -9.12 15.87
N ASN A 2 6.05 -10.20 16.54
CA ASN A 2 6.18 -11.57 16.01
C ASN A 2 5.10 -11.80 14.93
N PHE A 3 5.41 -12.62 13.91
CA PHE A 3 4.47 -12.92 12.81
C PHE A 3 3.46 -14.03 13.15
N THR A 4 3.86 -14.99 13.98
CA THR A 4 3.12 -16.24 14.21
C THR A 4 1.69 -15.97 14.68
N ASN A 5 0.72 -16.42 13.89
CA ASN A 5 -0.72 -16.27 14.11
C ASN A 5 -1.26 -14.84 14.21
N GLN A 6 -0.44 -13.82 13.91
CA GLN A 6 -0.94 -12.46 13.79
C GLN A 6 -1.72 -12.27 12.48
N ILE A 7 -2.71 -11.40 12.51
CA ILE A 7 -3.55 -11.14 11.34
C ILE A 7 -3.00 -9.93 10.58
N ALA A 8 -2.77 -10.11 9.27
CA ALA A 8 -2.41 -9.05 8.35
C ALA A 8 -3.55 -8.79 7.36
N LEU A 9 -4.01 -7.54 7.32
CA LEU A 9 -4.93 -7.03 6.31
C LEU A 9 -4.13 -6.40 5.17
N ILE A 10 -4.45 -6.77 3.93
CA ILE A 10 -3.79 -6.22 2.74
C ILE A 10 -4.87 -5.74 1.76
N THR A 11 -4.88 -4.43 1.48
CA THR A 11 -5.72 -3.88 0.42
C THR A 11 -5.02 -3.97 -0.93
N GLY A 12 -5.77 -4.20 -2.01
CA GLY A 12 -5.16 -4.43 -3.33
C GLY A 12 -4.37 -5.74 -3.38
N GLY A 13 -4.73 -6.71 -2.54
CA GLY A 13 -4.00 -7.97 -2.35
C GLY A 13 -4.22 -9.01 -3.45
N ALA A 14 -5.14 -8.79 -4.38
CA ALA A 14 -5.39 -9.70 -5.48
C ALA A 14 -4.31 -9.66 -6.59
N SER A 15 -3.45 -8.63 -6.60
CA SER A 15 -2.43 -8.50 -7.65
C SER A 15 -1.15 -7.78 -7.19
N GLY A 16 -0.11 -7.83 -8.01
CA GLY A 16 1.10 -7.02 -7.89
C GLY A 16 1.79 -7.08 -6.52
N MET A 17 2.12 -5.91 -5.97
CA MET A 17 2.81 -5.80 -4.67
C MET A 17 1.96 -6.30 -3.50
N GLY A 18 0.64 -6.07 -3.53
CA GLY A 18 -0.27 -6.55 -2.49
C GLY A 18 -0.31 -8.07 -2.43
N LYS A 19 -0.42 -8.75 -3.60
CA LYS A 19 -0.37 -10.21 -3.68
C LYS A 19 0.96 -10.78 -3.17
N ALA A 20 2.07 -10.17 -3.56
CA ALA A 20 3.38 -10.59 -3.06
C ALA A 20 3.51 -10.41 -1.53
N CYS A 21 2.96 -9.32 -0.97
CA CYS A 21 2.90 -9.14 0.48
C CYS A 21 2.06 -10.23 1.16
N ALA A 22 0.89 -10.55 0.59
CA ALA A 22 0.02 -11.60 1.13
C ALA A 22 0.78 -12.93 1.23
N GLN A 23 1.37 -13.36 0.12
CA GLN A 23 2.13 -14.61 0.05
C GLN A 23 3.34 -14.60 0.99
N TYR A 24 4.11 -13.51 1.00
CA TYR A 24 5.31 -13.41 1.84
C TYR A 24 4.99 -13.46 3.34
N LEU A 25 3.95 -12.75 3.77
CA LEU A 25 3.55 -12.72 5.18
C LEU A 25 2.93 -14.06 5.63
N GLN A 26 2.18 -14.73 4.76
CA GLN A 26 1.70 -16.09 5.03
C GLN A 26 2.84 -17.10 5.22
N GLN A 27 3.85 -17.06 4.33
CA GLN A 27 5.04 -17.92 4.47
C GLN A 27 5.80 -17.68 5.78
N ARG A 28 5.64 -16.50 6.38
CA ARG A 28 6.19 -16.12 7.67
C ARG A 28 5.29 -16.46 8.86
N GLY A 29 4.14 -17.10 8.61
CA GLY A 29 3.21 -17.58 9.65
C GLY A 29 2.10 -16.59 10.04
N MET A 30 1.88 -15.52 9.28
CA MET A 30 0.73 -14.64 9.49
C MET A 30 -0.55 -15.24 8.86
N ARG A 31 -1.67 -14.93 9.47
CA ARG A 31 -3.01 -15.14 8.91
C ARG A 31 -3.36 -13.92 8.05
N VAL A 32 -3.65 -14.13 6.77
CA VAL A 32 -3.81 -13.00 5.84
C VAL A 32 -5.26 -12.87 5.39
N VAL A 33 -5.78 -11.64 5.48
CA VAL A 33 -7.02 -11.23 4.83
C VAL A 33 -6.71 -10.25 3.71
N ILE A 34 -7.31 -10.47 2.55
CA ILE A 34 -7.23 -9.60 1.39
C ILE A 34 -8.53 -8.83 1.23
N TRP A 35 -8.41 -7.51 1.08
CA TRP A 35 -9.49 -6.66 0.60
C TRP A 35 -9.16 -6.16 -0.81
N ASP A 36 -10.01 -6.49 -1.77
CA ASP A 36 -9.85 -6.06 -3.16
C ASP A 36 -11.23 -5.90 -3.83
N LYS A 37 -11.29 -5.14 -4.89
CA LYS A 37 -12.49 -5.05 -5.73
C LYS A 37 -12.70 -6.29 -6.59
N GLN A 38 -11.61 -6.96 -6.93
CA GLN A 38 -11.59 -8.15 -7.78
C GLN A 38 -11.01 -9.33 -7.02
N GLU A 39 -11.69 -10.47 -7.07
CA GLU A 39 -11.19 -11.70 -6.49
C GLU A 39 -10.05 -12.28 -7.33
N ASP A 40 -9.00 -12.75 -6.67
CA ASP A 40 -7.97 -13.58 -7.28
C ASP A 40 -8.30 -15.05 -7.00
N ALA A 41 -8.77 -15.77 -8.01
CA ALA A 41 -9.12 -17.17 -7.92
C ALA A 41 -7.93 -18.10 -7.54
N GLN A 42 -6.70 -17.60 -7.59
CA GLN A 42 -5.47 -18.29 -7.21
C GLN A 42 -4.90 -17.81 -5.87
N SER A 43 -5.69 -17.06 -5.09
CA SER A 43 -5.24 -16.55 -3.80
C SER A 43 -5.29 -17.65 -2.74
N ASP A 44 -4.16 -17.87 -2.07
CA ASP A 44 -4.05 -18.75 -0.89
C ASP A 44 -4.37 -18.00 0.41
N ALA A 45 -4.89 -16.77 0.36
CA ALA A 45 -5.25 -16.00 1.53
C ALA A 45 -6.33 -16.73 2.35
N GLU A 46 -6.21 -16.68 3.68
CA GLU A 46 -7.18 -17.34 4.58
C GLU A 46 -8.57 -16.73 4.43
N LEU A 47 -8.66 -15.45 4.06
CA LEU A 47 -9.91 -14.76 3.83
C LEU A 47 -9.77 -13.73 2.70
N PHE A 48 -10.70 -13.75 1.76
CA PHE A 48 -10.94 -12.69 0.80
C PHE A 48 -12.25 -11.97 1.12
N ILE A 49 -12.23 -10.64 1.05
CA ILE A 49 -13.43 -9.82 1.18
C ILE A 49 -13.43 -8.80 0.04
N GLN A 50 -14.51 -8.79 -0.75
CA GLN A 50 -14.71 -7.76 -1.76
C GLN A 50 -14.88 -6.41 -1.08
N CYS A 51 -14.02 -5.44 -1.41
CA CYS A 51 -14.02 -4.13 -0.79
C CYS A 51 -13.61 -3.04 -1.78
N ASP A 52 -14.43 -2.00 -1.88
CA ASP A 52 -14.07 -0.75 -2.52
C ASP A 52 -13.60 0.25 -1.46
N VAL A 53 -12.30 0.53 -1.44
CA VAL A 53 -11.69 1.44 -0.45
C VAL A 53 -12.21 2.89 -0.56
N THR A 54 -12.82 3.25 -1.68
CA THR A 54 -13.41 4.59 -1.88
C THR A 54 -14.77 4.76 -1.21
N GLN A 55 -15.41 3.65 -0.79
CA GLN A 55 -16.74 3.65 -0.20
C GLN A 55 -16.64 3.37 1.30
N ASP A 56 -17.19 4.28 2.08
CA ASP A 56 -17.15 4.23 3.54
C ASP A 56 -17.80 2.96 4.10
N GLU A 57 -19.03 2.71 3.68
CA GLU A 57 -19.79 1.53 4.12
C GLU A 57 -19.10 0.22 3.70
N SER A 58 -18.44 0.19 2.53
CA SER A 58 -17.71 -0.99 2.06
C SER A 58 -16.55 -1.34 2.99
N VAL A 59 -15.78 -0.32 3.41
CA VAL A 59 -14.64 -0.50 4.31
C VAL A 59 -15.10 -0.91 5.71
N GLU A 60 -16.16 -0.30 6.23
CA GLU A 60 -16.71 -0.64 7.54
C GLU A 60 -17.25 -2.07 7.58
N GLN A 61 -18.03 -2.48 6.55
CA GLN A 61 -18.55 -3.83 6.42
C GLN A 61 -17.42 -4.87 6.26
N ALA A 62 -16.40 -4.55 5.46
CA ALA A 62 -15.24 -5.42 5.30
C ALA A 62 -14.48 -5.62 6.63
N MET A 63 -14.37 -4.56 7.45
CA MET A 63 -13.76 -4.66 8.77
C MET A 63 -14.58 -5.52 9.74
N GLN A 64 -15.89 -5.33 9.77
CA GLN A 64 -16.78 -6.17 10.57
C GLN A 64 -16.68 -7.65 10.20
N GLN A 65 -16.67 -7.97 8.90
CA GLN A 65 -16.49 -9.34 8.41
C GLN A 65 -15.12 -9.91 8.78
N THR A 66 -14.05 -9.08 8.67
CA THR A 66 -12.70 -9.48 9.06
C THR A 66 -12.66 -9.86 10.54
N ILE A 67 -13.18 -8.99 11.41
CA ILE A 67 -13.20 -9.22 12.86
C ILE A 67 -14.03 -10.48 13.22
N ALA A 68 -15.19 -10.65 12.60
CA ALA A 68 -16.08 -11.78 12.88
C ALA A 68 -15.47 -13.14 12.47
N ARG A 69 -14.65 -13.16 11.40
CA ARG A 69 -14.10 -14.40 10.83
C ARG A 69 -12.69 -14.73 11.31
N LEU A 70 -11.84 -13.73 11.48
CA LEU A 70 -10.44 -13.91 11.82
C LEU A 70 -10.05 -13.25 13.13
N GLY A 71 -10.69 -12.14 13.49
CA GLY A 71 -10.29 -11.26 14.57
C GLY A 71 -9.74 -9.92 14.04
N THR A 72 -9.34 -9.04 14.94
CA THR A 72 -8.80 -7.72 14.61
C THR A 72 -7.36 -7.83 14.07
N PRO A 73 -7.06 -7.30 12.87
CA PRO A 73 -5.70 -7.32 12.34
C PRO A 73 -4.77 -6.42 13.16
N ARG A 74 -3.51 -6.86 13.32
CA ARG A 74 -2.42 -6.05 13.90
C ARG A 74 -1.50 -5.44 12.84
N VAL A 75 -1.61 -5.90 11.60
CA VAL A 75 -0.86 -5.36 10.47
C VAL A 75 -1.86 -4.94 9.39
N CYS A 76 -1.69 -3.74 8.86
CA CYS A 76 -2.41 -3.26 7.69
C CYS A 76 -1.42 -2.79 6.63
N VAL A 77 -1.52 -3.33 5.41
CA VAL A 77 -0.71 -2.89 4.27
C VAL A 77 -1.65 -2.34 3.19
N ASN A 78 -1.59 -1.04 2.98
CA ASN A 78 -2.40 -0.35 1.98
C ASN A 78 -1.69 -0.37 0.62
N CYS A 79 -2.07 -1.34 -0.24
CA CYS A 79 -1.56 -1.47 -1.61
C CYS A 79 -2.60 -1.13 -2.69
N ALA A 80 -3.87 -0.94 -2.34
CA ALA A 80 -4.89 -0.54 -3.32
C ALA A 80 -4.55 0.81 -3.96
N GLY A 81 -4.57 0.87 -5.29
CA GLY A 81 -4.26 2.11 -6.00
C GLY A 81 -4.30 1.96 -7.52
N ILE A 82 -4.40 3.10 -8.20
CA ILE A 82 -4.39 3.21 -9.66
C ILE A 82 -3.35 4.25 -10.10
N ALA A 83 -2.82 4.11 -11.31
CA ALA A 83 -1.80 5.00 -11.87
C ALA A 83 -2.07 5.38 -13.33
N PRO A 84 -3.26 5.89 -13.69
CA PRO A 84 -3.50 6.36 -15.04
C PRO A 84 -2.65 7.61 -15.32
N ALA A 85 -1.96 7.62 -16.47
CA ALA A 85 -1.22 8.78 -16.95
C ALA A 85 -2.13 9.68 -17.81
N LYS A 86 -2.25 10.97 -17.45
CA LYS A 86 -3.00 11.96 -18.22
C LYS A 86 -2.39 13.36 -18.07
N ARG A 87 -2.08 14.01 -19.19
CA ARG A 87 -1.51 15.37 -19.19
C ARG A 87 -2.55 16.38 -18.73
N ILE A 88 -2.13 17.43 -18.02
CA ILE A 88 -2.98 18.57 -17.63
C ILE A 88 -3.64 19.20 -18.87
N VAL A 89 -2.83 19.37 -19.93
CA VAL A 89 -3.33 19.76 -21.26
C VAL A 89 -2.86 18.73 -22.27
N GLY A 90 -3.80 18.05 -22.92
CA GLY A 90 -3.55 17.06 -23.97
C GLY A 90 -4.02 17.58 -25.36
N LYS A 91 -3.96 16.70 -26.36
CA LYS A 91 -4.42 17.02 -27.72
C LYS A 91 -5.90 17.34 -27.78
N GLU A 92 -6.69 16.76 -26.90
CA GLU A 92 -8.15 16.92 -26.82
C GLU A 92 -8.61 18.04 -25.88
N GLY A 93 -7.66 18.82 -25.31
CA GLY A 93 -7.93 19.90 -24.39
C GLY A 93 -7.47 19.63 -22.95
N ALA A 94 -8.13 20.29 -21.99
CA ALA A 94 -7.80 20.15 -20.57
C ALA A 94 -8.18 18.77 -20.04
N MET A 95 -7.39 18.26 -19.07
CA MET A 95 -7.74 17.04 -18.34
C MET A 95 -9.13 17.15 -17.72
N PRO A 96 -10.06 16.22 -17.95
CA PRO A 96 -11.31 16.18 -17.23
C PRO A 96 -11.07 16.11 -15.71
N LEU A 97 -11.70 17.01 -14.95
CA LEU A 97 -11.56 17.05 -13.50
C LEU A 97 -11.91 15.70 -12.83
N ALA A 98 -12.87 14.97 -13.40
CA ALA A 98 -13.25 13.64 -12.93
C ALA A 98 -12.08 12.63 -12.94
N ALA A 99 -11.19 12.70 -13.94
CA ALA A 99 -10.01 11.82 -14.01
C ALA A 99 -9.00 12.15 -12.89
N PHE A 100 -8.82 13.42 -12.54
CA PHE A 100 -8.02 13.82 -11.40
C PHE A 100 -8.65 13.32 -10.08
N LYS A 101 -9.95 13.60 -9.90
CA LYS A 101 -10.69 13.19 -8.70
C LYS A 101 -10.62 11.69 -8.46
N GLN A 102 -10.79 10.88 -9.50
CA GLN A 102 -10.73 9.41 -9.40
C GLN A 102 -9.41 8.92 -8.81
N VAL A 103 -8.28 9.50 -9.22
CA VAL A 103 -6.96 9.10 -8.71
C VAL A 103 -6.79 9.50 -7.24
N ILE A 104 -7.22 10.71 -6.88
CA ILE A 104 -7.22 11.18 -5.48
C ILE A 104 -8.11 10.28 -4.61
N GLU A 105 -9.30 9.97 -5.10
CA GLU A 105 -10.31 9.16 -4.39
C GLU A 105 -9.77 7.77 -4.06
N VAL A 106 -9.25 7.05 -5.06
CA VAL A 106 -8.74 5.70 -4.83
C VAL A 106 -7.45 5.72 -3.99
N ASN A 107 -6.46 6.52 -4.40
CA ASN A 107 -5.11 6.40 -3.84
C ASN A 107 -4.98 7.07 -2.47
N LEU A 108 -5.56 8.25 -2.29
CA LEU A 108 -5.37 9.05 -1.07
C LEU A 108 -6.55 8.86 -0.11
N ILE A 109 -7.77 9.15 -0.57
CA ILE A 109 -8.96 9.04 0.28
C ILE A 109 -9.19 7.58 0.67
N GLY A 110 -9.07 6.63 -0.27
CA GLY A 110 -9.19 5.21 0.00
C GLY A 110 -8.15 4.70 1.01
N THR A 111 -6.89 5.12 0.90
CA THR A 111 -5.85 4.79 1.89
C THR A 111 -6.20 5.34 3.27
N PHE A 112 -6.64 6.59 3.36
CA PHE A 112 -7.07 7.20 4.62
C PHE A 112 -8.31 6.51 5.20
N ASN A 113 -9.30 6.18 4.35
CA ASN A 113 -10.52 5.50 4.75
C ASN A 113 -10.23 4.15 5.42
N VAL A 114 -9.37 3.33 4.81
CA VAL A 114 -8.91 2.07 5.41
C VAL A 114 -8.14 2.32 6.69
N MET A 115 -7.17 3.27 6.68
CA MET A 115 -6.33 3.57 7.83
C MET A 115 -7.16 3.97 9.06
N ARG A 116 -8.18 4.85 8.92
CA ARG A 116 -9.01 5.30 10.05
C ARG A 116 -9.81 4.16 10.68
N VAL A 117 -10.41 3.29 9.87
CA VAL A 117 -11.23 2.16 10.35
C VAL A 117 -10.37 1.09 11.02
N VAL A 118 -9.22 0.78 10.40
CA VAL A 118 -8.27 -0.20 10.96
C VAL A 118 -7.64 0.31 12.25
N ALA A 119 -7.20 1.58 12.28
CA ALA A 119 -6.62 2.17 13.49
C ALA A 119 -7.63 2.19 14.65
N HIS A 120 -8.90 2.50 14.38
CA HIS A 120 -9.95 2.42 15.39
C HIS A 120 -10.10 1.00 15.95
N ALA A 121 -10.15 -0.01 15.09
CA ALA A 121 -10.23 -1.40 15.55
C ALA A 121 -8.97 -1.84 16.32
N MET A 122 -7.78 -1.47 15.85
CA MET A 122 -6.51 -1.77 16.53
C MET A 122 -6.43 -1.11 17.92
N SER A 123 -7.01 0.08 18.09
CA SER A 123 -6.93 0.82 19.38
C SER A 123 -7.59 0.07 20.54
N GLY A 124 -8.52 -0.83 20.26
CA GLY A 124 -9.17 -1.70 21.26
C GLY A 124 -8.43 -3.00 21.57
N LEU A 125 -7.32 -3.30 20.90
CA LEU A 125 -6.55 -4.51 21.16
C LEU A 125 -5.71 -4.38 22.43
N GLU A 126 -5.46 -5.52 23.08
CA GLU A 126 -4.42 -5.60 24.10
C GLU A 126 -3.04 -5.38 23.47
N LEU A 127 -2.10 -4.85 24.24
CA LEU A 127 -0.71 -4.70 23.77
C LEU A 127 -0.10 -6.08 23.47
N GLU A 128 0.61 -6.19 22.36
CA GLU A 128 1.37 -7.40 22.06
C GLU A 128 2.48 -7.57 23.12
N ARG A 129 2.67 -8.81 23.60
CA ARG A 129 3.48 -9.06 24.81
C ARG A 129 4.95 -8.66 24.63
N THR A 130 5.51 -8.85 23.46
CA THR A 130 6.93 -8.63 23.18
C THR A 130 7.19 -7.18 22.76
N SER A 131 6.46 -6.70 21.73
CA SER A 131 6.67 -5.38 21.14
C SER A 131 5.97 -4.25 21.88
N GLN A 132 5.02 -4.57 22.76
CA GLN A 132 4.19 -3.58 23.46
C GLN A 132 3.43 -2.64 22.51
N GLU A 133 3.18 -3.08 21.28
CA GLU A 133 2.39 -2.36 20.29
C GLU A 133 1.03 -3.03 20.03
N ARG A 134 0.04 -2.26 19.58
CA ARG A 134 -1.24 -2.79 19.13
C ARG A 134 -1.26 -3.11 17.66
N GLY A 135 -0.45 -2.41 16.88
CA GLY A 135 -0.37 -2.70 15.45
C GLY A 135 0.55 -1.77 14.69
N VAL A 136 0.69 -2.06 13.40
CA VAL A 136 1.42 -1.25 12.42
C VAL A 136 0.64 -1.11 11.12
N ILE A 137 0.59 0.10 10.60
CA ILE A 137 -0.02 0.45 9.32
C ILE A 137 1.10 0.86 8.36
N ILE A 138 1.12 0.25 7.17
CA ILE A 138 2.12 0.51 6.14
C ILE A 138 1.38 0.95 4.88
N ASN A 139 1.60 2.20 4.48
CA ASN A 139 1.00 2.77 3.29
C ASN A 139 1.95 2.67 2.09
N THR A 140 1.37 2.58 0.89
CA THR A 140 2.14 2.55 -0.36
C THR A 140 2.04 3.91 -1.06
N ALA A 141 3.14 4.69 -1.01
CA ALA A 141 3.32 5.89 -1.81
C ALA A 141 3.90 5.54 -3.20
N SER A 142 4.81 6.36 -3.68
CA SER A 142 5.61 6.17 -4.89
C SER A 142 6.74 7.19 -4.91
N ILE A 143 7.81 6.92 -5.63
CA ILE A 143 8.81 7.94 -5.96
C ILE A 143 8.21 9.12 -6.73
N ALA A 144 7.07 8.90 -7.44
CA ALA A 144 6.31 9.96 -8.10
C ALA A 144 5.76 11.03 -7.13
N ALA A 145 5.74 10.76 -5.84
CA ALA A 145 5.43 11.75 -4.81
C ALA A 145 6.50 12.85 -4.73
N PHE A 146 7.72 12.57 -5.16
CA PHE A 146 8.89 13.46 -5.10
C PHE A 146 9.30 13.94 -6.49
N GLU A 147 9.29 13.05 -7.48
CA GLU A 147 9.79 13.30 -8.84
C GLU A 147 8.79 12.78 -9.87
N GLY A 148 7.57 13.34 -9.88
CA GLY A 148 6.52 12.95 -10.84
C GLY A 148 6.86 13.34 -12.27
N GLN A 149 6.52 12.48 -13.22
CA GLN A 149 6.75 12.67 -14.64
C GLN A 149 5.56 13.35 -15.34
N ILE A 150 5.74 13.72 -16.59
CA ILE A 150 4.67 14.26 -17.45
C ILE A 150 3.49 13.28 -17.48
N GLY A 151 2.29 13.79 -17.20
CA GLY A 151 1.06 13.00 -17.12
C GLY A 151 0.76 12.42 -15.75
N GLN A 152 1.62 12.60 -14.76
CA GLN A 152 1.45 12.05 -13.41
C GLN A 152 0.92 13.06 -12.38
N ALA A 153 0.41 14.24 -12.78
CA ALA A 153 -0.01 15.27 -11.82
C ALA A 153 -0.99 14.74 -10.75
N ALA A 154 -2.05 14.02 -11.16
CA ALA A 154 -3.01 13.43 -10.23
C ALA A 154 -2.38 12.34 -9.36
N TYR A 155 -1.58 11.46 -9.97
CA TYR A 155 -0.89 10.38 -9.28
C TYR A 155 0.11 10.91 -8.25
N SER A 156 0.97 11.87 -8.66
CA SER A 156 1.93 12.52 -7.78
C SER A 156 1.26 13.25 -6.62
N ALA A 157 0.16 13.97 -6.88
CA ALA A 157 -0.61 14.63 -5.84
C ALA A 157 -1.18 13.61 -4.82
N SER A 158 -1.74 12.49 -5.31
CA SER A 158 -2.26 11.45 -4.43
C SER A 158 -1.17 10.80 -3.56
N LYS A 159 -0.01 10.48 -4.17
CA LYS A 159 1.11 9.83 -3.47
C LYS A 159 1.88 10.81 -2.58
N GLY A 160 1.95 12.09 -2.96
CA GLY A 160 2.44 13.18 -2.11
C GLY A 160 1.57 13.38 -0.87
N GLY A 161 0.23 13.29 -1.01
CA GLY A 161 -0.69 13.31 0.12
C GLY A 161 -0.44 12.18 1.12
N ILE A 162 -0.19 10.95 0.64
CA ILE A 162 0.17 9.81 1.51
C ILE A 162 1.49 10.07 2.26
N VAL A 163 2.51 10.60 1.57
CA VAL A 163 3.78 10.98 2.20
C VAL A 163 3.53 12.02 3.31
N SER A 164 2.77 13.06 3.01
CA SER A 164 2.52 14.16 3.95
C SER A 164 1.69 13.73 5.18
N MET A 165 0.75 12.79 5.04
CA MET A 165 -0.05 12.33 6.18
C MET A 165 0.67 11.29 7.07
N THR A 166 1.80 10.72 6.63
CA THR A 166 2.49 9.64 7.36
C THR A 166 2.90 10.08 8.76
N LEU A 167 3.64 11.16 8.89
CA LEU A 167 4.14 11.63 10.18
C LEU A 167 3.02 12.14 11.12
N PRO A 168 2.05 12.94 10.68
CA PRO A 168 0.88 13.29 11.50
C PRO A 168 0.12 12.06 12.02
N ALA A 169 -0.15 11.08 11.16
CA ALA A 169 -0.83 9.85 11.56
C ALA A 169 -0.01 9.05 12.59
N ALA A 170 1.30 8.91 12.38
CA ALA A 170 2.18 8.23 13.33
C ALA A 170 2.18 8.91 14.72
N ARG A 171 2.18 10.24 14.75
CA ARG A 171 2.12 11.02 16.00
C ARG A 171 0.78 10.88 16.70
N GLU A 172 -0.31 10.96 15.95
CA GLU A 172 -1.66 10.86 16.49
C GLU A 172 -1.94 9.45 17.02
N LEU A 173 -1.53 8.40 16.29
CA LEU A 173 -1.80 7.03 16.68
C LEU A 173 -0.81 6.45 17.70
N ALA A 174 0.28 7.14 18.00
CA ALA A 174 1.25 6.73 19.02
C ALA A 174 0.62 6.57 20.41
N GLN A 175 -0.37 7.39 20.77
CA GLN A 175 -1.10 7.25 22.04
C GLN A 175 -1.83 5.90 22.16
N PHE A 176 -2.13 5.26 21.02
CA PHE A 176 -2.75 3.94 20.95
C PHE A 176 -1.72 2.82 20.74
N ALA A 177 -0.42 3.12 20.78
CA ALA A 177 0.65 2.19 20.48
C ALA A 177 0.52 1.55 19.06
N ILE A 178 0.14 2.37 18.07
CA ILE A 178 0.04 2.00 16.66
C ILE A 178 1.09 2.79 15.88
N ARG A 179 1.93 2.09 15.10
CA ARG A 179 2.92 2.71 14.22
C ARG A 179 2.33 2.93 12.81
N VAL A 180 2.77 3.99 12.16
CA VAL A 180 2.43 4.28 10.76
C VAL A 180 3.70 4.58 9.98
N ASN A 181 3.95 3.83 8.92
CA ASN A 181 5.05 4.07 7.99
C ASN A 181 4.55 4.03 6.54
N THR A 182 5.36 4.54 5.64
CA THR A 182 5.06 4.55 4.21
C THR A 182 6.27 4.03 3.44
N ILE A 183 6.03 3.16 2.46
CA ILE A 183 7.03 2.78 1.48
C ILE A 183 6.74 3.54 0.18
N ALA A 184 7.76 4.11 -0.44
CA ALA A 184 7.72 4.79 -1.73
C ALA A 184 8.48 3.95 -2.77
N PRO A 185 7.80 3.02 -3.47
CA PRO A 185 8.43 2.19 -4.49
C PRO A 185 8.85 3.01 -5.71
N GLY A 186 9.91 2.57 -6.37
CA GLY A 186 10.26 2.93 -7.73
C GLY A 186 9.52 2.08 -8.76
N LEU A 187 10.23 1.63 -9.77
CA LEU A 187 9.70 0.79 -10.84
C LEU A 187 9.70 -0.68 -10.41
N ILE A 188 8.56 -1.18 -9.97
CA ILE A 188 8.37 -2.59 -9.55
C ILE A 188 7.66 -3.36 -10.67
N ALA A 189 8.12 -4.59 -10.95
CA ALA A 189 7.56 -5.50 -11.94
C ALA A 189 6.16 -6.02 -11.52
N THR A 190 5.17 -5.15 -11.61
CA THR A 190 3.76 -5.45 -11.36
C THR A 190 3.02 -5.64 -12.69
N PRO A 191 1.82 -6.23 -12.71
CA PRO A 191 1.02 -6.35 -13.94
C PRO A 191 0.87 -5.03 -14.70
N LEU A 192 0.84 -3.90 -14.00
CA LEU A 192 0.79 -2.57 -14.61
C LEU A 192 1.97 -2.28 -15.54
N LEU A 193 3.19 -2.68 -15.16
CA LEU A 193 4.40 -2.52 -15.99
C LEU A 193 4.62 -3.69 -16.93
N LEU A 194 4.35 -4.92 -16.49
CA LEU A 194 4.58 -6.13 -17.29
C LEU A 194 3.65 -6.24 -18.48
N ASN A 195 2.50 -5.57 -18.47
CA ASN A 195 1.59 -5.48 -19.61
C ASN A 195 2.05 -4.47 -20.68
N MET A 196 3.14 -3.72 -20.46
CA MET A 196 3.73 -2.84 -21.46
C MET A 196 4.61 -3.63 -22.44
N PRO A 197 4.85 -3.11 -23.66
CA PRO A 197 5.81 -3.72 -24.60
C PRO A 197 7.19 -3.92 -23.95
N GLN A 198 7.90 -4.99 -24.32
CA GLN A 198 9.19 -5.36 -23.74
C GLN A 198 10.23 -4.22 -23.85
N GLU A 199 10.27 -3.54 -25.00
CA GLU A 199 11.18 -2.39 -25.21
C GLU A 199 10.95 -1.26 -24.19
N VAL A 200 9.69 -1.04 -23.79
CA VAL A 200 9.34 -0.04 -22.77
C VAL A 200 9.81 -0.51 -21.39
N GLN A 201 9.60 -1.80 -21.07
CA GLN A 201 10.07 -2.38 -19.83
C GLN A 201 11.60 -2.29 -19.72
N ASP A 202 12.33 -2.62 -20.79
CA ASP A 202 13.80 -2.55 -20.84
C ASP A 202 14.31 -1.11 -20.70
N SER A 203 13.64 -0.17 -21.37
CA SER A 203 13.95 1.26 -21.27
C SER A 203 13.75 1.77 -19.83
N LEU A 204 12.65 1.39 -19.17
CA LEU A 204 12.39 1.74 -17.79
C LEU A 204 13.42 1.11 -16.83
N ALA A 205 13.73 -0.17 -17.02
CA ALA A 205 14.73 -0.89 -16.24
C ALA A 205 16.12 -0.24 -16.32
N ALA A 206 16.50 0.24 -17.50
CA ALA A 206 17.78 0.93 -17.74
C ALA A 206 17.90 2.26 -16.97
N THR A 207 16.79 2.89 -16.58
CA THR A 207 16.81 4.14 -15.80
C THR A 207 17.15 3.92 -14.32
N VAL A 208 16.97 2.70 -13.80
CA VAL A 208 17.35 2.34 -12.42
C VAL A 208 18.85 2.37 -12.29
N THR A 209 19.35 3.08 -11.28
CA THR A 209 20.80 3.27 -11.10
C THR A 209 21.50 1.95 -10.78
N PHE A 210 21.01 1.23 -9.74
CA PHE A 210 21.49 -0.11 -9.38
C PHE A 210 20.47 -0.77 -8.41
N PRO A 211 20.16 -2.05 -8.61
CA PRO A 211 20.51 -2.92 -9.74
C PRO A 211 19.75 -2.48 -11.02
N LYS A 212 20.36 -2.67 -12.20
CA LYS A 212 19.78 -2.26 -13.50
C LYS A 212 18.67 -3.22 -13.95
N ARG A 213 17.57 -3.17 -13.25
CA ARG A 213 16.36 -3.96 -13.52
C ARG A 213 15.17 -3.33 -12.82
N LEU A 214 13.97 -3.75 -13.17
CA LEU A 214 12.79 -3.50 -12.35
C LEU A 214 12.94 -4.16 -10.98
N GLY A 215 12.44 -3.53 -9.94
CA GLY A 215 12.28 -4.15 -8.63
C GLY A 215 11.30 -5.31 -8.69
N ARG A 216 11.46 -6.30 -7.84
CA ARG A 216 10.53 -7.43 -7.72
C ARG A 216 9.48 -7.13 -6.65
N PRO A 217 8.22 -7.56 -6.82
CA PRO A 217 7.20 -7.41 -5.78
C PRO A 217 7.61 -8.00 -4.42
N GLU A 218 8.41 -9.08 -4.43
CA GLU A 218 8.93 -9.73 -3.21
C GLU A 218 9.92 -8.82 -2.45
N GLU A 219 10.63 -7.92 -3.14
CA GLU A 219 11.51 -6.95 -2.48
C GLU A 219 10.69 -5.91 -1.70
N PHE A 220 9.53 -5.52 -2.22
CA PHE A 220 8.58 -4.69 -1.50
C PHE A 220 8.02 -5.45 -0.28
N ALA A 221 7.59 -6.70 -0.46
CA ALA A 221 7.08 -7.54 0.62
C ALA A 221 8.11 -7.78 1.74
N SER A 222 9.37 -7.98 1.38
CA SER A 222 10.49 -8.11 2.32
C SER A 222 10.70 -6.84 3.15
N LEU A 223 10.58 -5.66 2.53
CA LEU A 223 10.67 -4.38 3.26
C LEU A 223 9.46 -4.18 4.17
N VAL A 224 8.25 -4.56 3.73
CA VAL A 224 7.05 -4.59 4.61
C VAL A 224 7.30 -5.43 5.84
N ALA A 225 7.84 -6.64 5.68
CA ALA A 225 8.17 -7.52 6.80
C ALA A 225 9.21 -6.89 7.74
N HIS A 226 10.25 -6.25 7.20
CA HIS A 226 11.22 -5.52 8.00
C HIS A 226 10.59 -4.38 8.81
N VAL A 227 9.68 -3.61 8.22
CA VAL A 227 8.95 -2.54 8.93
C VAL A 227 8.08 -3.09 10.06
N ILE A 228 7.49 -4.27 9.88
CA ILE A 228 6.72 -4.95 10.93
C ILE A 228 7.63 -5.34 12.10
N GLU A 229 8.80 -5.94 11.82
CA GLU A 229 9.76 -6.42 12.81
C GLU A 229 10.49 -5.30 13.55
N ASN A 230 10.79 -4.20 12.86
CA ASN A 230 11.60 -3.11 13.39
C ASN A 230 10.72 -2.06 14.07
N GLU A 231 10.56 -2.21 15.37
CA GLU A 231 9.67 -1.37 16.20
C GLU A 231 10.09 0.12 16.24
N MET A 232 11.35 0.43 15.95
CA MET A 232 11.85 1.81 15.94
C MET A 232 11.44 2.58 14.66
N LEU A 233 10.98 1.88 13.62
CA LEU A 233 10.44 2.51 12.42
C LEU A 233 9.01 3.00 12.68
N ASN A 234 8.85 4.32 12.82
CA ASN A 234 7.55 4.97 12.97
C ASN A 234 7.57 6.39 12.37
N GLY A 235 6.60 6.71 11.53
CA GLY A 235 6.48 8.01 10.88
C GLY A 235 7.43 8.21 9.69
N GLU A 236 8.07 7.15 9.20
CA GLU A 236 9.08 7.21 8.13
C GLU A 236 8.48 6.94 6.75
N VAL A 237 9.09 7.56 5.74
CA VAL A 237 8.83 7.30 4.32
C VAL A 237 10.07 6.72 3.68
N ILE A 238 10.04 5.41 3.42
CA ILE A 238 11.19 4.65 2.94
C ILE A 238 11.11 4.49 1.42
N ARG A 239 12.09 5.04 0.70
CA ARG A 239 12.21 4.82 -0.75
C ARG A 239 12.78 3.44 -1.04
N LEU A 240 12.14 2.71 -1.97
CA LEU A 240 12.59 1.41 -2.48
C LEU A 240 12.69 1.48 -4.01
N ASP A 241 13.78 2.04 -4.53
CA ASP A 241 13.83 2.50 -5.90
C ASP A 241 15.17 2.28 -6.65
N GLY A 242 16.14 1.61 -6.05
CA GLY A 242 17.45 1.39 -6.66
C GLY A 242 18.17 2.69 -7.02
N ALA A 243 17.99 3.74 -6.21
CA ALA A 243 18.52 5.10 -6.40
C ALA A 243 18.01 5.79 -7.68
N LEU A 244 16.85 5.36 -8.21
CA LEU A 244 16.19 6.04 -9.32
C LEU A 244 15.72 7.43 -8.89
N ARG A 245 16.00 8.43 -9.75
CA ARG A 245 15.39 9.77 -9.71
C ARG A 245 14.76 10.02 -11.08
N MET A 246 13.44 10.09 -11.12
CA MET A 246 12.71 10.30 -12.37
C MET A 246 12.98 11.72 -12.92
N ARG A 247 13.07 11.84 -14.25
CA ARG A 247 13.29 13.10 -14.95
C ARG A 247 12.11 13.45 -15.83
#